data_fe7d0fe9c956faed82e999525e845d98
#
_entry.id   fe7d0fe9c956faed82e999525e845d98
#
_cell.length_a   1.000
_cell.length_b   1.000
_cell.length_c   1.000
_cell.angle_alpha   90.00
_cell.angle_beta   90.00
_cell.angle_gamma   90.00
#
_symmetry.space_group_name_H-M   'P 1'
#
loop_
_entity.id
_entity.type
_entity.pdbx_description
1 polymer ?
#
loop_
_entity_poly.entity_id
_entity_poly.type
_entity_poly.pdbx_seq_one_letter_code
_entity_poly.pdbx_strand_id
1 'polypeptide(L)'
;MFHDDLRLASKRPRLFRLPVTKMIFVVGLTAGCDSTDGLDRQAIAGTVTFDGQPITNGAILFEPATERSGTAVGATIRQGTFTIARNQGPVPGPYRVRVYASSGTQAPPAKGQTDRTPRPMVERLPARYNTRSELGAEVVVRNVNQYRFDLKSSESREVR
;
A
#
# COMPACT_ATOMS: atom_id res chain seq x y z
N MET A 1 52.79 6.89 74.32
CA MET A 1 51.81 7.11 75.42
C MET A 1 50.55 7.61 74.68
N PHE A 2 49.41 6.97 74.92
CA PHE A 2 48.05 7.11 74.35
C PHE A 2 47.80 6.40 73.03
N HIS A 3 47.20 5.21 73.17
CA HIS A 3 46.36 4.47 72.22
C HIS A 3 45.04 5.20 72.05
N ASP A 4 44.57 5.31 70.84
CA ASP A 4 43.17 5.55 70.59
C ASP A 4 42.67 4.58 69.53
N ASP A 5 41.88 3.61 70.00
CA ASP A 5 41.17 2.60 69.27
C ASP A 5 39.95 3.23 68.50
N LEU A 6 40.08 3.43 67.24
CA LEU A 6 38.91 3.77 66.37
C LEU A 6 38.29 2.51 65.80
N ARG A 7 37.29 1.99 66.51
CA ARG A 7 36.41 0.95 66.02
C ARG A 7 35.58 1.48 64.83
N LEU A 8 35.93 1.08 63.63
CA LEU A 8 35.10 1.30 62.42
C LEU A 8 33.90 0.34 62.49
N ALA A 9 32.72 0.88 62.77
CA ALA A 9 31.45 0.20 62.73
C ALA A 9 31.08 -0.04 61.23
N SER A 10 31.21 -1.29 60.77
CA SER A 10 30.75 -1.76 59.51
C SER A 10 29.21 -1.67 59.42
N LYS A 11 28.70 -0.63 58.80
CA LYS A 11 27.29 -0.53 58.42
C LYS A 11 27.05 -1.36 57.15
N ARG A 12 26.51 -2.57 57.30
CA ARG A 12 26.05 -3.39 56.18
C ARG A 12 24.83 -2.73 55.56
N PRO A 13 24.79 -2.51 54.21
CA PRO A 13 23.60 -2.03 53.55
C PRO A 13 22.52 -3.12 53.57
N ARG A 14 21.33 -2.77 54.06
CA ARG A 14 20.14 -3.63 53.96
C ARG A 14 19.74 -3.70 52.51
N LEU A 15 19.88 -4.87 51.90
CA LEU A 15 19.31 -5.22 50.61
C LEU A 15 17.78 -5.16 50.69
N PHE A 16 17.23 -4.10 50.15
CA PHE A 16 15.80 -3.92 49.98
C PHE A 16 15.34 -4.92 48.89
N ARG A 17 14.74 -6.03 49.33
CA ARG A 17 14.12 -7.00 48.43
C ARG A 17 12.83 -6.38 47.88
N LEU A 18 12.85 -5.86 46.65
CA LEU A 18 11.67 -5.50 45.92
C LEU A 18 10.90 -6.80 45.53
N PRO A 19 9.59 -6.86 45.77
CA PRO A 19 8.79 -7.97 45.31
C PRO A 19 8.74 -7.96 43.77
N VAL A 20 9.18 -9.04 43.17
CA VAL A 20 9.01 -9.29 41.72
C VAL A 20 7.52 -9.55 41.51
N THR A 21 6.77 -8.48 41.22
CA THR A 21 5.40 -8.59 40.74
C THR A 21 5.47 -9.19 39.34
N LYS A 22 5.07 -10.46 39.20
CA LYS A 22 4.88 -11.11 37.93
C LYS A 22 3.82 -10.35 37.12
N MET A 23 4.28 -9.47 36.23
CA MET A 23 3.44 -8.81 35.25
C MET A 23 3.07 -9.89 34.21
N ILE A 24 1.89 -10.47 34.37
CA ILE A 24 1.31 -11.40 33.37
C ILE A 24 0.96 -10.52 32.16
N PHE A 25 1.81 -10.60 31.15
CA PHE A 25 1.56 -10.00 29.84
C PHE A 25 0.51 -10.87 29.14
N VAL A 26 -0.75 -10.51 29.27
CA VAL A 26 -1.84 -11.12 28.48
C VAL A 26 -1.66 -10.64 27.05
N VAL A 27 -1.01 -11.47 26.24
CA VAL A 27 -0.99 -11.32 24.80
C VAL A 27 -2.41 -11.64 24.32
N GLY A 28 -3.21 -10.60 24.11
CA GLY A 28 -4.50 -10.72 23.46
C GLY A 28 -4.27 -11.20 22.02
N LEU A 29 -4.54 -12.47 21.71
CA LEU A 29 -4.73 -12.94 20.35
C LEU A 29 -5.97 -12.22 19.80
N THR A 30 -5.76 -11.12 19.09
CA THR A 30 -6.77 -10.60 18.18
C THR A 30 -6.83 -11.58 17.01
N ALA A 31 -7.72 -12.56 17.10
CA ALA A 31 -8.16 -13.31 15.94
C ALA A 31 -8.80 -12.30 14.99
N GLY A 32 -8.01 -11.78 14.03
CA GLY A 32 -8.54 -11.04 12.91
C GLY A 32 -9.53 -11.96 12.20
N CYS A 33 -10.81 -11.58 12.16
CA CYS A 33 -11.77 -12.24 11.30
C CYS A 33 -11.30 -12.03 9.87
N ASP A 34 -10.60 -12.99 9.32
CA ASP A 34 -10.36 -13.12 7.89
C ASP A 34 -11.71 -13.51 7.29
N SER A 35 -12.46 -12.49 6.83
CA SER A 35 -13.73 -12.72 6.15
C SER A 35 -13.41 -13.34 4.79
N THR A 36 -13.20 -14.63 4.78
CA THR A 36 -13.02 -15.41 3.57
C THR A 36 -14.39 -15.54 2.93
N ASP A 37 -14.63 -14.79 1.87
CA ASP A 37 -15.89 -14.87 1.08
C ASP A 37 -15.96 -16.15 0.22
N GLY A 38 -15.07 -17.10 0.45
CA GLY A 38 -14.98 -18.37 -0.28
C GLY A 38 -14.36 -18.25 -1.68
N LEU A 39 -13.93 -17.06 -2.09
CA LEU A 39 -13.31 -16.82 -3.38
C LEU A 39 -11.80 -17.06 -3.33
N ASP A 40 -11.24 -17.68 -4.37
CA ASP A 40 -9.78 -17.86 -4.52
C ASP A 40 -9.12 -16.55 -4.98
N ARG A 41 -9.13 -15.56 -4.09
CA ARG A 41 -8.55 -14.24 -4.37
C ARG A 41 -7.04 -14.30 -4.43
N GLN A 42 -6.45 -13.50 -5.31
CA GLN A 42 -5.01 -13.46 -5.55
C GLN A 42 -4.44 -12.08 -5.19
N ALA A 43 -3.28 -12.07 -4.57
CA ALA A 43 -2.53 -10.84 -4.34
C ALA A 43 -1.94 -10.33 -5.66
N ILE A 44 -1.93 -9.00 -5.82
CA ILE A 44 -1.31 -8.31 -6.96
C ILE A 44 -0.32 -7.27 -6.43
N ALA A 45 0.80 -7.15 -7.10
CA ALA A 45 1.72 -6.04 -6.94
C ALA A 45 2.27 -5.61 -8.30
N GLY A 46 2.75 -4.39 -8.41
CA GLY A 46 3.35 -3.97 -9.65
C GLY A 46 3.84 -2.54 -9.69
N THR A 47 4.34 -2.18 -10.86
CA THR A 47 4.86 -0.84 -11.14
C THR A 47 4.19 -0.24 -12.36
N VAL A 48 4.05 1.09 -12.34
CA VAL A 48 3.49 1.87 -13.45
C VAL A 48 4.37 3.07 -13.72
N THR A 49 4.83 3.20 -14.96
CA THR A 49 5.57 4.37 -15.43
C THR A 49 4.82 5.04 -16.58
N PHE A 50 5.03 6.34 -16.75
CA PHE A 50 4.57 7.10 -17.91
C PHE A 50 5.75 7.87 -18.51
N ASP A 51 6.07 7.60 -19.77
CA ASP A 51 7.28 8.09 -20.47
C ASP A 51 8.57 7.84 -19.67
N GLY A 52 8.64 6.65 -19.03
CA GLY A 52 9.78 6.24 -18.22
C GLY A 52 9.82 6.83 -16.80
N GLN A 53 8.88 7.72 -16.45
CA GLN A 53 8.80 8.30 -15.11
C GLN A 53 7.74 7.59 -14.26
N PRO A 54 8.00 7.28 -13.00
CA PRO A 54 7.01 6.70 -12.11
C PRO A 54 5.80 7.63 -11.95
N ILE A 55 4.59 7.09 -12.01
CA ILE A 55 3.37 7.85 -11.73
C ILE A 55 3.32 8.14 -10.23
N THR A 56 3.51 9.41 -9.86
CA THR A 56 3.59 9.81 -8.45
C THR A 56 2.31 9.51 -7.68
N ASN A 57 1.14 9.88 -8.27
CA ASN A 57 -0.18 9.62 -7.71
C ASN A 57 -1.15 9.20 -8.80
N GLY A 58 -1.92 8.16 -8.55
CA GLY A 58 -2.87 7.65 -9.51
C GLY A 58 -3.72 6.53 -8.93
N ALA A 59 -4.51 5.91 -9.80
CA ALA A 59 -5.28 4.72 -9.50
C ALA A 59 -5.11 3.69 -10.62
N ILE A 60 -5.13 2.43 -10.24
CA ILE A 60 -5.18 1.30 -11.17
C ILE A 60 -6.42 0.48 -10.86
N LEU A 61 -7.12 0.04 -11.89
CA LEU A 61 -8.33 -0.73 -11.80
C LEU A 61 -8.20 -1.98 -12.68
N PHE A 62 -8.49 -3.14 -12.14
CA PHE A 62 -8.59 -4.41 -12.83
C PHE A 62 -10.06 -4.74 -13.00
N GLU A 63 -10.58 -4.64 -14.21
CA GLU A 63 -11.95 -4.97 -14.56
C GLU A 63 -11.99 -6.36 -15.19
N PRO A 64 -12.89 -7.26 -14.77
CA PRO A 64 -13.04 -8.54 -15.42
C PRO A 64 -13.25 -8.39 -16.92
N ALA A 65 -12.45 -9.10 -17.72
CA ALA A 65 -12.63 -9.12 -19.18
C ALA A 65 -13.81 -10.01 -19.59
N THR A 66 -14.27 -10.88 -18.71
CA THR A 66 -15.44 -11.75 -18.87
C THR A 66 -16.29 -11.74 -17.61
N GLU A 67 -17.58 -12.04 -17.73
CA GLU A 67 -18.50 -12.11 -16.59
C GLU A 67 -18.10 -13.18 -15.54
N ARG A 68 -17.25 -14.13 -15.91
CA ARG A 68 -16.75 -15.21 -15.05
C ARG A 68 -15.54 -14.79 -14.20
N SER A 69 -14.91 -13.68 -14.49
CA SER A 69 -13.67 -13.25 -13.85
C SER A 69 -13.88 -12.47 -12.54
N GLY A 70 -15.08 -12.52 -11.96
CA GLY A 70 -15.35 -11.94 -10.65
C GLY A 70 -15.63 -10.43 -10.66
N THR A 71 -15.25 -9.74 -9.60
CA THR A 71 -15.54 -8.33 -9.38
C THR A 71 -14.32 -7.46 -9.72
N ALA A 72 -14.57 -6.24 -10.19
CA ALA A 72 -13.52 -5.25 -10.40
C ALA A 72 -12.82 -4.90 -9.07
N VAL A 73 -11.52 -4.81 -9.11
CA VAL A 73 -10.68 -4.44 -7.95
C VAL A 73 -9.70 -3.35 -8.34
N GLY A 74 -9.33 -2.50 -7.38
CA GLY A 74 -8.43 -1.39 -7.67
C GLY A 74 -7.48 -1.08 -6.53
N ALA A 75 -6.45 -0.31 -6.86
CA ALA A 75 -5.47 0.20 -5.90
C ALA A 75 -5.05 1.63 -6.24
N THR A 76 -4.54 2.32 -5.22
CA THR A 76 -3.85 3.59 -5.42
C THR A 76 -2.42 3.34 -5.89
N ILE A 77 -2.00 4.08 -6.91
CA ILE A 77 -0.60 4.15 -7.33
C ILE A 77 0.08 5.24 -6.52
N ARG A 78 1.20 4.91 -5.89
CA ARG A 78 2.07 5.85 -5.18
C ARG A 78 3.51 5.64 -5.60
N GLN A 79 4.17 6.70 -6.06
CA GLN A 79 5.57 6.65 -6.52
C GLN A 79 5.83 5.50 -7.51
N GLY A 80 4.92 5.32 -8.44
CA GLY A 80 5.02 4.29 -9.48
C GLY A 80 4.72 2.87 -9.00
N THR A 81 4.30 2.64 -7.77
CA THR A 81 4.01 1.30 -7.23
C THR A 81 2.56 1.16 -6.80
N PHE A 82 2.05 -0.06 -6.88
CA PHE A 82 0.72 -0.41 -6.35
C PHE A 82 0.72 -1.83 -5.79
N THR A 83 -0.19 -2.10 -4.86
CA THR A 83 -0.38 -3.41 -4.24
C THR A 83 -1.85 -3.62 -3.91
N ILE A 84 -2.35 -4.82 -4.14
CA ILE A 84 -3.67 -5.29 -3.72
C ILE A 84 -3.44 -6.54 -2.87
N ALA A 85 -3.85 -6.50 -1.61
CA ALA A 85 -3.74 -7.63 -0.71
C ALA A 85 -4.64 -8.79 -1.18
N ARG A 86 -4.30 -10.03 -0.81
CA ARG A 86 -5.05 -11.22 -1.24
C ARG A 86 -6.54 -11.13 -0.91
N ASN A 87 -6.90 -10.72 0.28
CA ASN A 87 -8.29 -10.61 0.74
C ASN A 87 -9.12 -9.56 -0.03
N GLN A 88 -8.48 -8.63 -0.73
CA GLN A 88 -9.10 -7.61 -1.58
C GLN A 88 -8.80 -7.83 -3.07
N GLY A 89 -8.05 -8.87 -3.39
CA GLY A 89 -7.59 -9.14 -4.74
C GLY A 89 -8.64 -9.77 -5.64
N PRO A 90 -8.37 -9.82 -6.94
CA PRO A 90 -9.23 -10.48 -7.92
C PRO A 90 -9.13 -12.01 -7.81
N VAL A 91 -10.10 -12.70 -8.37
CA VAL A 91 -10.01 -14.14 -8.63
C VAL A 91 -9.20 -14.40 -9.91
N PRO A 92 -8.68 -15.63 -10.12
CA PRO A 92 -7.96 -15.97 -11.34
C PRO A 92 -8.80 -15.73 -12.61
N GLY A 93 -8.15 -15.23 -13.66
CA GLY A 93 -8.78 -14.98 -14.97
C GLY A 93 -8.24 -13.75 -15.69
N PRO A 94 -8.78 -13.44 -16.87
CA PRO A 94 -8.39 -12.29 -17.67
C PRO A 94 -9.04 -10.99 -17.18
N TYR A 95 -8.24 -9.92 -17.13
CA TYR A 95 -8.67 -8.59 -16.69
C TYR A 95 -8.25 -7.53 -17.70
N ARG A 96 -9.12 -6.54 -17.90
CA ARG A 96 -8.77 -5.27 -18.52
C ARG A 96 -8.26 -4.33 -17.42
N VAL A 97 -7.11 -3.73 -17.66
CA VAL A 97 -6.48 -2.84 -16.69
C VAL A 97 -6.69 -1.39 -17.12
N ARG A 98 -7.19 -0.55 -16.21
CA ARG A 98 -7.27 0.89 -16.42
C ARG A 98 -6.36 1.62 -15.47
N VAL A 99 -5.66 2.61 -15.98
CA VAL A 99 -4.75 3.45 -15.20
C VAL A 99 -5.19 4.90 -15.32
N TYR A 100 -5.31 5.56 -14.17
CA TYR A 100 -5.62 6.98 -14.06
C TYR A 100 -4.47 7.66 -13.34
N ALA A 101 -3.97 8.76 -13.89
CA ALA A 101 -2.92 9.54 -13.26
C ALA A 101 -3.43 10.94 -12.96
N SER A 102 -3.43 11.28 -11.69
CA SER A 102 -3.77 12.63 -11.27
C SER A 102 -2.58 13.56 -11.43
N SER A 103 -2.70 14.58 -12.26
CA SER A 103 -1.83 15.73 -12.14
C SER A 103 -2.38 16.66 -11.05
N GLY A 104 -1.96 16.44 -9.85
CA GLY A 104 -2.44 17.27 -8.76
C GLY A 104 -1.37 17.53 -7.75
N THR A 105 -0.51 18.51 -8.01
CA THR A 105 -0.26 19.48 -6.97
C THR A 105 -1.55 20.28 -6.86
N GLN A 106 -2.40 19.98 -5.86
CA GLN A 106 -3.37 20.99 -5.44
C GLN A 106 -2.52 22.23 -5.11
N ALA A 107 -2.59 23.25 -5.97
CA ALA A 107 -2.01 24.51 -5.62
C ALA A 107 -2.58 24.91 -4.24
N PRO A 108 -1.75 25.29 -3.26
CA PRO A 108 -2.25 25.72 -1.97
C PRO A 108 -3.33 26.77 -2.21
N PRO A 109 -4.47 26.74 -1.49
CA PRO A 109 -5.52 27.73 -1.65
C PRO A 109 -4.90 29.11 -1.47
N ALA A 110 -5.16 30.00 -2.42
CA ALA A 110 -4.75 31.38 -2.29
C ALA A 110 -5.29 31.94 -0.97
N LYS A 111 -4.45 32.63 -0.20
CA LYS A 111 -4.84 33.24 1.08
C LYS A 111 -6.16 33.96 0.94
N GLY A 112 -7.21 33.46 1.62
CA GLY A 112 -8.54 34.08 1.64
C GLY A 112 -9.63 33.38 0.85
N GLN A 113 -9.34 32.27 0.12
CA GLN A 113 -10.37 31.48 -0.53
C GLN A 113 -10.73 30.25 0.33
N THR A 114 -11.90 30.30 0.94
CA THR A 114 -12.55 29.14 1.60
C THR A 114 -13.32 28.30 0.58
N ASP A 115 -12.85 28.26 -0.67
CA ASP A 115 -13.51 27.48 -1.70
C ASP A 115 -13.20 25.99 -1.49
N ARG A 116 -14.18 25.27 -0.91
CA ARG A 116 -14.17 23.83 -0.72
C ARG A 116 -14.59 23.06 -1.97
N THR A 117 -14.67 23.70 -3.11
CA THR A 117 -15.04 23.05 -4.36
C THR A 117 -13.91 22.08 -4.76
N PRO A 118 -14.15 20.76 -4.84
CA PRO A 118 -13.14 19.83 -5.34
C PRO A 118 -12.77 20.24 -6.77
N ARG A 119 -11.52 20.65 -6.97
CA ARG A 119 -11.05 20.93 -8.33
C ARG A 119 -11.00 19.63 -9.11
N PRO A 120 -11.54 19.59 -10.33
CA PRO A 120 -11.48 18.38 -11.14
C PRO A 120 -10.02 17.97 -11.34
N MET A 121 -9.72 16.72 -11.05
CA MET A 121 -8.40 16.15 -11.28
C MET A 121 -8.22 16.04 -12.80
N VAL A 122 -7.22 16.72 -13.33
CA VAL A 122 -6.93 16.64 -14.77
C VAL A 122 -6.24 15.32 -15.05
N GLU A 123 -6.90 14.47 -15.83
CA GLU A 123 -6.32 13.20 -16.31
C GLU A 123 -5.16 13.50 -17.26
N ARG A 124 -4.00 12.86 -16.99
CA ARG A 124 -2.78 13.07 -17.79
C ARG A 124 -2.54 11.97 -18.82
N LEU A 125 -3.15 10.79 -18.62
CA LEU A 125 -2.90 9.67 -19.48
C LEU A 125 -3.80 9.67 -20.72
N PRO A 126 -3.30 9.26 -21.88
CA PRO A 126 -4.12 9.00 -23.05
C PRO A 126 -5.28 8.04 -22.78
N ALA A 127 -6.41 8.24 -23.47
CA ALA A 127 -7.62 7.45 -23.27
C ALA A 127 -7.41 5.93 -23.45
N ARG A 128 -6.39 5.51 -24.21
CA ARG A 128 -6.02 4.10 -24.39
C ARG A 128 -5.50 3.41 -23.12
N TYR A 129 -5.30 4.14 -22.03
CA TYR A 129 -4.88 3.58 -20.74
C TYR A 129 -5.97 3.66 -19.66
N ASN A 130 -7.04 4.43 -19.92
CA ASN A 130 -8.17 4.60 -19.01
C ASN A 130 -9.51 4.27 -19.66
N THR A 131 -10.25 5.24 -20.21
CA THR A 131 -11.62 5.07 -20.72
C THR A 131 -11.71 4.10 -21.91
N ARG A 132 -10.67 4.00 -22.72
CA ARG A 132 -10.53 3.08 -23.85
C ARG A 132 -9.33 2.16 -23.67
N SER A 133 -9.16 1.63 -22.46
CA SER A 133 -7.96 0.83 -22.15
C SER A 133 -7.88 -0.44 -23.01
N GLU A 134 -6.70 -0.67 -23.54
CA GLU A 134 -6.28 -1.88 -24.23
C GLU A 134 -5.32 -2.72 -23.37
N LEU A 135 -4.99 -2.26 -22.17
CA LEU A 135 -4.12 -3.00 -21.27
C LEU A 135 -4.83 -4.24 -20.75
N GLY A 136 -4.15 -5.37 -20.84
CA GLY A 136 -4.61 -6.66 -20.29
C GLY A 136 -3.71 -7.18 -19.19
N ALA A 137 -4.27 -8.01 -18.31
CA ALA A 137 -3.55 -8.78 -17.31
C ALA A 137 -4.24 -10.13 -17.11
N GLU A 138 -3.46 -11.19 -17.01
CA GLU A 138 -3.94 -12.53 -16.65
C GLU A 138 -3.59 -12.80 -15.20
N VAL A 139 -4.61 -12.92 -14.34
CA VAL A 139 -4.42 -13.27 -12.93
C VAL A 139 -4.42 -14.78 -12.78
N VAL A 140 -3.35 -15.31 -12.22
CA VAL A 140 -3.18 -16.76 -12.03
C VAL A 140 -3.02 -17.11 -10.56
N VAL A 141 -3.31 -18.37 -10.22
CA VAL A 141 -3.11 -18.87 -8.86
C VAL A 141 -1.62 -18.92 -8.54
N ARG A 142 -1.17 -18.00 -7.69
CA ARG A 142 0.20 -17.96 -7.15
C ARG A 142 0.27 -17.04 -5.92
N ASN A 143 1.42 -16.95 -5.28
CA ASN A 143 1.55 -16.14 -4.08
C ASN A 143 1.29 -14.66 -4.35
N VAL A 144 1.91 -14.09 -5.40
CA VAL A 144 1.69 -12.71 -5.83
C VAL A 144 1.78 -12.64 -7.36
N ASN A 145 0.78 -12.03 -8.00
CA ASN A 145 0.82 -11.69 -9.41
C ASN A 145 1.55 -10.34 -9.56
N GLN A 146 2.64 -10.33 -10.32
CA GLN A 146 3.51 -9.17 -10.52
C GLN A 146 3.30 -8.59 -11.91
N TYR A 147 3.03 -7.27 -12.00
CA TYR A 147 2.84 -6.57 -13.28
C TYR A 147 3.72 -5.35 -13.39
N ARG A 148 4.08 -5.04 -14.63
CA ARG A 148 4.78 -3.82 -14.98
C ARG A 148 4.08 -3.18 -16.17
N PHE A 149 3.65 -1.92 -16.01
CA PHE A 149 3.00 -1.15 -17.04
C PHE A 149 3.87 0.07 -17.40
N ASP A 150 4.48 0.03 -18.58
CA ASP A 150 5.30 1.12 -19.11
C ASP A 150 4.48 1.89 -20.15
N LEU A 151 3.78 2.94 -19.71
CA LEU A 151 2.87 3.74 -20.52
C LEU A 151 3.62 4.82 -21.30
N LYS A 152 3.13 5.19 -22.48
CA LYS A 152 3.73 6.19 -23.36
C LYS A 152 2.72 7.27 -23.77
N SER A 153 3.18 8.50 -23.89
CA SER A 153 2.34 9.62 -24.38
C SER A 153 2.03 9.47 -25.89
N SER A 154 3.02 9.06 -26.68
CA SER A 154 2.87 8.77 -28.10
C SER A 154 2.83 7.27 -28.34
N GLU A 155 2.09 6.86 -29.37
CA GLU A 155 2.21 5.53 -29.94
C GLU A 155 3.58 5.47 -30.63
N SER A 156 4.47 4.59 -30.18
CA SER A 156 5.70 4.32 -30.91
C SER A 156 5.27 3.71 -32.26
N ARG A 157 5.22 4.53 -33.31
CA ARG A 157 5.19 3.98 -34.69
C ARG A 157 6.51 3.27 -34.84
N GLU A 158 6.47 1.97 -34.72
CA GLU A 158 7.54 1.12 -35.21
C GLU A 158 7.60 1.30 -36.73
N VAL A 159 8.53 2.15 -37.18
CA VAL A 159 8.84 2.28 -38.61
C VAL A 159 9.54 0.99 -38.99
N ARG A 160 8.80 0.13 -39.71
CA ARG A 160 9.37 -1.00 -40.44
C ARG A 160 10.16 -0.52 -41.65
#